data_310a97f09999acb2ab6f6feafecb126d
#
_entry.id   310a97f09999acb2ab6f6feafecb126d
#
_cell.length_a   1.000
_cell.length_b   1.000
_cell.length_c   1.000
_cell.angle_alpha   90.00
_cell.angle_beta   90.00
_cell.angle_gamma   90.00
#
_symmetry.space_group_name_H-M   'P 1'
#
loop_
_entity.id
_entity.type
_entity.pdbx_description
1 polymer ?
#
loop_
_entity_poly.entity_id
_entity_poly.type
_entity_poly.pdbx_seq_one_letter_code
_entity_poly.pdbx_strand_id
1 'polypeptide(L)'
;MPQAIVVTLEKPLADAQAAYAKASNGKAIGREIEKLDFAARCSSVPGITSMLSESQAALIEQMKEQGFDPTKMRLPPEKWYGAGEGLKTVRALAEYVNAKLNDFKQPNPILRDLKAAETLLIAAEAAAARFHFTKM
;
A
#
# COMPACT_ATOMS: atom_id res chain seq x y z
N MET A 1 -12.19 11.06 8.47
CA MET A 1 -10.71 11.16 8.54
C MET A 1 -10.10 10.46 7.35
N PRO A 2 -9.15 11.08 6.64
CA PRO A 2 -8.48 10.38 5.55
C PRO A 2 -7.68 9.21 6.11
N GLN A 3 -7.83 8.07 5.48
CA GLN A 3 -7.09 6.87 5.86
C GLN A 3 -5.77 6.83 5.08
N ALA A 4 -4.70 6.43 5.77
CA ALA A 4 -3.42 6.22 5.10
C ALA A 4 -3.39 4.82 4.49
N ILE A 5 -2.74 4.70 3.33
CA ILE A 5 -2.48 3.41 2.70
C ILE A 5 -0.97 3.27 2.55
N VAL A 6 -0.42 2.25 3.17
CA VAL A 6 1.02 2.02 3.23
C VAL A 6 1.37 0.62 2.74
N VAL A 7 2.62 0.44 2.33
CA VAL A 7 3.14 -0.86 1.92
C VAL A 7 3.59 -1.64 3.15
N THR A 8 3.14 -2.89 3.25
CA THR A 8 3.56 -3.83 4.29
C THR A 8 4.30 -5.00 3.63
N LEU A 9 5.46 -5.36 4.14
CA LEU A 9 6.29 -6.43 3.60
C LEU A 9 6.15 -7.72 4.42
N GLU A 10 6.16 -8.85 3.73
CA GLU A 10 6.18 -10.19 4.37
C GLU A 10 7.48 -10.42 5.12
N LYS A 11 8.61 -10.00 4.53
CA LYS A 11 9.93 -10.10 5.14
C LYS A 11 10.39 -8.72 5.58
N PRO A 12 10.92 -8.55 6.79
CA PRO A 12 11.40 -7.24 7.22
C PRO A 12 12.66 -6.82 6.44
N LEU A 13 12.63 -5.58 5.93
CA LEU A 13 13.75 -4.93 5.27
C LEU A 13 13.97 -3.60 5.99
N ALA A 14 14.63 -3.65 7.15
CA ALA A 14 14.69 -2.55 8.10
C ALA A 14 15.11 -1.21 7.48
N ASP A 15 16.18 -1.20 6.68
CA ASP A 15 16.70 0.03 6.06
C ASP A 15 15.73 0.60 5.03
N ALA A 16 15.17 -0.26 4.15
CA ALA A 16 14.22 0.16 3.13
C ALA A 16 12.91 0.63 3.76
N GLN A 17 12.43 -0.07 4.79
CA GLN A 17 11.21 0.31 5.49
C GLN A 17 11.38 1.63 6.27
N ALA A 18 12.54 1.86 6.87
CA ALA A 18 12.84 3.11 7.54
C ALA A 18 12.87 4.29 6.56
N ALA A 19 13.49 4.10 5.41
CA ALA A 19 13.52 5.11 4.36
C ALA A 19 12.10 5.41 3.83
N TYR A 20 11.28 4.38 3.65
CA TYR A 20 9.90 4.53 3.24
C TYR A 20 9.09 5.34 4.25
N ALA A 21 9.22 5.02 5.54
CA ALA A 21 8.50 5.71 6.61
C ALA A 21 8.87 7.20 6.70
N LYS A 22 10.13 7.54 6.38
CA LYS A 22 10.58 8.94 6.35
C LYS A 22 10.08 9.69 5.12
N ALA A 23 9.96 8.99 3.98
CA ALA A 23 9.60 9.60 2.70
C ALA A 23 8.09 9.73 2.51
N SER A 24 7.29 8.89 3.17
CA SER A 24 5.85 8.80 2.93
C SER A 24 5.11 8.37 4.19
N ASN A 25 3.89 8.90 4.35
CA ASN A 25 2.97 8.44 5.39
C ASN A 25 1.73 7.76 4.81
N GLY A 26 1.62 7.66 3.49
CA GLY A 26 0.51 7.02 2.80
C GLY A 26 -0.81 7.80 2.81
N LYS A 27 -0.85 8.96 3.42
CA LYS A 27 -2.09 9.76 3.54
C LYS A 27 -2.58 10.30 2.21
N ALA A 28 -1.67 10.71 1.32
CA ALA A 28 -2.05 11.24 0.02
C ALA A 28 -2.68 10.15 -0.85
N ILE A 29 -2.12 8.95 -0.84
CA ILE A 29 -2.69 7.80 -1.55
C ILE A 29 -4.08 7.46 -0.99
N GLY A 30 -4.21 7.39 0.32
CA GLY A 30 -5.49 7.08 0.96
C GLY A 30 -6.57 8.12 0.66
N ARG A 31 -6.20 9.38 0.61
CA ARG A 31 -7.13 10.49 0.37
C ARG A 31 -7.72 10.45 -1.05
N GLU A 32 -6.95 10.01 -2.03
CA GLU A 32 -7.33 10.01 -3.44
C GLU A 32 -7.47 8.58 -3.98
N ILE A 33 -7.74 7.60 -3.11
CA ILE A 33 -7.72 6.18 -3.49
C ILE A 33 -8.73 5.84 -4.60
N GLU A 34 -9.90 6.46 -4.61
CA GLU A 34 -10.89 6.20 -5.64
C GLU A 34 -10.41 6.63 -7.02
N LYS A 35 -9.76 7.79 -7.09
CA LYS A 35 -9.18 8.30 -8.33
C LYS A 35 -8.01 7.45 -8.78
N LEU A 36 -7.20 6.98 -7.84
CA LEU A 36 -6.07 6.11 -8.15
C LEU A 36 -6.52 4.75 -8.65
N ASP A 37 -7.56 4.16 -8.06
CA ASP A 37 -8.14 2.92 -8.57
C ASP A 37 -8.72 3.08 -9.97
N PHE A 38 -9.36 4.21 -10.24
CA PHE A 38 -9.83 4.52 -11.60
C PHE A 38 -8.66 4.63 -12.58
N ALA A 39 -7.58 5.31 -12.17
CA ALA A 39 -6.37 5.45 -12.99
C ALA A 39 -5.75 4.08 -13.30
N ALA A 40 -5.74 3.17 -12.31
CA ALA A 40 -5.25 1.81 -12.51
C ALA A 40 -6.07 1.06 -13.56
N ARG A 41 -7.39 1.19 -13.52
CA ARG A 41 -8.25 0.59 -14.54
C ARG A 41 -7.98 1.15 -15.92
N CYS A 42 -7.78 2.46 -16.03
CA CYS A 42 -7.42 3.11 -17.29
C CYS A 42 -6.05 2.65 -17.81
N SER A 43 -5.15 2.28 -16.93
CA SER A 43 -3.80 1.82 -17.26
C SER A 43 -3.71 0.30 -17.42
N SER A 44 -4.82 -0.42 -17.26
CA SER A 44 -4.90 -1.89 -17.34
C SER A 44 -3.97 -2.60 -16.35
N VAL A 45 -3.89 -2.06 -15.14
CA VAL A 45 -3.13 -2.66 -14.04
C VAL A 45 -4.04 -2.89 -12.83
N PRO A 46 -3.70 -3.82 -11.91
CA PRO A 46 -4.47 -3.99 -10.68
C PRO A 46 -4.49 -2.70 -9.86
N GLY A 47 -5.64 -2.38 -9.27
CA GLY A 47 -5.75 -1.23 -8.40
C GLY A 47 -5.12 -1.48 -7.04
N ILE A 48 -4.81 -0.41 -6.32
CA ILE A 48 -4.26 -0.49 -4.96
C ILE A 48 -5.24 -1.24 -4.05
N THR A 49 -6.54 -0.97 -4.17
CA THR A 49 -7.56 -1.64 -3.37
C THR A 49 -7.58 -3.15 -3.58
N SER A 50 -7.25 -3.63 -4.79
CA SER A 50 -7.22 -5.07 -5.07
C SER A 50 -6.04 -5.79 -4.37
N MET A 51 -5.05 -5.03 -3.92
CA MET A 51 -3.88 -5.54 -3.22
C MET A 51 -3.87 -5.17 -1.74
N LEU A 52 -5.01 -4.69 -1.21
CA LEU A 52 -5.18 -4.44 0.21
C LEU A 52 -5.38 -5.75 0.98
N SER A 53 -4.72 -5.85 2.12
CA SER A 53 -4.92 -6.94 3.06
C SER A 53 -4.74 -6.41 4.47
N GLU A 54 -5.37 -7.06 5.45
CA GLU A 54 -5.22 -6.68 6.85
C GLU A 54 -4.19 -7.57 7.52
N SER A 55 -3.31 -6.97 8.31
CA SER A 55 -2.35 -7.71 9.11
C SER A 55 -3.09 -8.52 10.18
N GLN A 56 -2.83 -9.83 10.24
CA GLN A 56 -3.39 -10.69 11.28
C GLN A 56 -2.95 -10.24 12.68
N ALA A 57 -1.71 -9.77 12.82
CA ALA A 57 -1.22 -9.26 14.09
C ALA A 57 -2.04 -8.05 14.58
N ALA A 58 -2.37 -7.12 13.69
CA ALA A 58 -3.19 -5.97 14.02
C ALA A 58 -4.61 -6.38 14.39
N LEU A 59 -5.20 -7.36 13.68
CA LEU A 59 -6.52 -7.88 14.00
C LEU A 59 -6.54 -8.55 15.38
N ILE A 60 -5.52 -9.32 15.71
CA ILE A 60 -5.39 -9.98 17.01
C ILE A 60 -5.34 -8.93 18.13
N GLU A 61 -4.55 -7.88 17.96
CA GLU A 61 -4.47 -6.81 18.94
C GLU A 61 -5.81 -6.10 19.14
N GLN A 62 -6.52 -5.79 18.05
CA GLN A 62 -7.84 -5.18 18.11
C GLN A 62 -8.83 -6.08 18.86
N MET A 63 -8.81 -7.37 18.60
CA MET A 63 -9.69 -8.33 19.26
C MET A 63 -9.42 -8.38 20.76
N LYS A 64 -8.15 -8.39 21.17
CA LYS A 64 -7.78 -8.38 22.59
C LYS A 64 -8.25 -7.12 23.28
N GLU A 65 -8.12 -5.96 22.65
CA GLU A 65 -8.59 -4.69 23.19
C GLU A 65 -10.11 -4.68 23.37
N GLN A 66 -10.84 -5.35 22.49
CA GLN A 66 -12.30 -5.46 22.57
C GLN A 66 -12.78 -6.59 23.49
N GLY A 67 -11.86 -7.34 24.09
CA GLY A 67 -12.19 -8.43 24.99
C GLY A 67 -12.49 -9.77 24.32
N PHE A 68 -12.19 -9.91 23.03
CA PHE A 68 -12.36 -11.16 22.29
C PHE A 68 -11.11 -12.04 22.41
N ASP A 69 -11.34 -13.35 22.40
CA ASP A 69 -10.26 -14.34 22.37
C ASP A 69 -9.94 -14.71 20.92
N PRO A 70 -8.79 -14.29 20.37
CA PRO A 70 -8.46 -14.56 18.96
C PRO A 70 -8.26 -16.04 18.66
N THR A 71 -7.99 -16.90 19.67
CA THR A 71 -7.81 -18.33 19.45
C THR A 71 -9.13 -19.03 19.16
N LYS A 72 -10.26 -18.42 19.52
CA LYS A 72 -11.60 -18.98 19.31
C LYS A 72 -12.27 -18.45 18.04
N MET A 73 -11.64 -17.49 17.35
CA MET A 73 -12.22 -16.83 16.18
C MET A 73 -11.44 -17.21 14.92
N ARG A 74 -12.19 -17.31 13.82
CA ARG A 74 -11.61 -17.56 12.52
C ARG A 74 -11.18 -16.23 11.92
N LEU A 75 -9.87 -16.01 11.81
CA LEU A 75 -9.34 -14.80 11.20
C LEU A 75 -9.24 -14.98 9.68
N PRO A 76 -9.56 -13.93 8.89
CA PRO A 76 -9.32 -14.01 7.46
C PRO A 76 -7.81 -14.14 7.19
N PRO A 77 -7.41 -14.96 6.20
CA PRO A 77 -6.00 -15.10 5.88
C PRO A 77 -5.43 -13.80 5.34
N GLU A 78 -4.21 -13.48 5.76
CA GLU A 78 -3.48 -12.35 5.21
C GLU A 78 -2.99 -12.71 3.81
N LYS A 79 -3.33 -11.87 2.82
CA LYS A 79 -2.96 -12.11 1.43
C LYS A 79 -1.69 -11.37 1.09
N TRP A 80 -0.80 -12.02 0.37
CA TRP A 80 0.47 -11.46 -0.07
C TRP A 80 0.56 -11.46 -1.58
N TYR A 81 1.21 -10.45 -2.12
CA TYR A 81 1.32 -10.21 -3.57
C TYR A 81 2.79 -10.07 -3.95
N GLY A 82 3.13 -10.39 -5.20
CA GLY A 82 4.48 -10.21 -5.70
C GLY A 82 4.85 -8.73 -5.80
N ALA A 83 6.07 -8.39 -5.37
CA ALA A 83 6.53 -7.00 -5.43
C ALA A 83 6.53 -6.45 -6.85
N GLY A 84 6.81 -7.30 -7.86
CA GLY A 84 6.76 -6.91 -9.26
C GLY A 84 5.37 -6.48 -9.72
N GLU A 85 4.30 -7.10 -9.19
CA GLU A 85 2.92 -6.69 -9.48
C GLU A 85 2.64 -5.31 -8.91
N GLY A 86 3.08 -5.06 -7.69
CA GLY A 86 2.94 -3.76 -7.05
C GLY A 86 3.71 -2.68 -7.79
N LEU A 87 4.91 -3.00 -8.27
CA LEU A 87 5.72 -2.08 -9.06
C LEU A 87 5.03 -1.65 -10.35
N LYS A 88 4.39 -2.58 -11.06
CA LYS A 88 3.62 -2.25 -12.27
C LYS A 88 2.53 -1.24 -11.96
N THR A 89 1.77 -1.49 -10.91
CA THR A 89 0.68 -0.60 -10.50
C THR A 89 1.20 0.78 -10.09
N VAL A 90 2.22 0.82 -9.22
CA VAL A 90 2.77 2.08 -8.71
C VAL A 90 3.36 2.93 -9.85
N ARG A 91 4.10 2.31 -10.76
CA ARG A 91 4.69 2.99 -11.91
C ARG A 91 3.62 3.53 -12.85
N ALA A 92 2.59 2.73 -13.17
CA ALA A 92 1.50 3.15 -14.03
C ALA A 92 0.72 4.31 -13.40
N LEU A 93 0.48 4.27 -12.09
CA LEU A 93 -0.20 5.34 -11.38
C LEU A 93 0.63 6.61 -11.35
N ALA A 94 1.94 6.50 -11.14
CA ALA A 94 2.83 7.67 -11.15
C ALA A 94 2.82 8.35 -12.52
N GLU A 95 2.86 7.57 -13.60
CA GLU A 95 2.76 8.10 -14.96
C GLU A 95 1.42 8.79 -15.20
N TYR A 96 0.33 8.14 -14.78
CA TYR A 96 -1.01 8.69 -14.96
C TYR A 96 -1.17 10.02 -14.21
N VAL A 97 -0.77 10.08 -12.95
CA VAL A 97 -0.86 11.30 -12.14
C VAL A 97 0.00 12.41 -12.76
N ASN A 98 1.21 12.07 -13.20
CA ASN A 98 2.12 13.03 -13.82
C ASN A 98 1.57 13.60 -15.15
N ALA A 99 0.84 12.78 -15.90
CA ALA A 99 0.20 13.21 -17.14
C ALA A 99 -1.08 14.01 -16.91
N LYS A 100 -1.74 13.85 -15.76
CA LYS A 100 -3.05 14.44 -15.45
C LYS A 100 -3.04 15.13 -14.09
N LEU A 101 -2.08 16.02 -13.89
CA LEU A 101 -1.89 16.73 -12.60
C LEU A 101 -3.14 17.49 -12.15
N ASN A 102 -3.92 18.02 -13.10
CA ASN A 102 -5.11 18.81 -12.79
C ASN A 102 -6.30 17.97 -12.31
N ASP A 103 -6.27 16.65 -12.50
CA ASP A 103 -7.33 15.75 -12.05
C ASP A 103 -7.23 15.45 -10.55
N PHE A 104 -6.12 15.81 -9.92
CA PHE A 104 -5.86 15.54 -8.51
C PHE A 104 -5.73 16.83 -7.74
N LYS A 105 -6.25 16.86 -6.50
CA LYS A 105 -6.18 18.04 -5.65
C LYS A 105 -4.76 18.34 -5.22
N GLN A 106 -4.00 17.32 -4.87
CA GLN A 106 -2.62 17.44 -4.41
C GLN A 106 -1.75 16.38 -5.09
N PRO A 107 -1.39 16.58 -6.37
CA PRO A 107 -0.64 15.56 -7.11
C PRO A 107 0.78 15.35 -6.59
N ASN A 108 1.45 16.40 -6.10
CA ASN A 108 2.82 16.28 -5.62
C ASN A 108 2.98 15.33 -4.43
N PRO A 109 2.15 15.41 -3.36
CA PRO A 109 2.20 14.42 -2.29
C PRO A 109 1.90 12.99 -2.76
N ILE A 110 0.97 12.83 -3.72
CA ILE A 110 0.65 11.50 -4.28
C ILE A 110 1.88 10.94 -4.99
N LEU A 111 2.52 11.73 -5.83
CA LEU A 111 3.73 11.31 -6.55
C LEU A 111 4.86 10.96 -5.60
N ARG A 112 5.02 11.70 -4.52
CA ARG A 112 6.02 11.41 -3.48
C ARG A 112 5.73 10.06 -2.81
N ASP A 113 4.47 9.81 -2.45
CA ASP A 113 4.06 8.55 -1.82
C ASP A 113 4.25 7.37 -2.78
N LEU A 114 3.89 7.55 -4.05
CA LEU A 114 4.07 6.51 -5.06
C LEU A 114 5.54 6.21 -5.31
N LYS A 115 6.39 7.24 -5.34
CA LYS A 115 7.83 7.06 -5.52
C LYS A 115 8.47 6.34 -4.34
N ALA A 116 8.06 6.66 -3.12
CA ALA A 116 8.52 5.98 -1.92
C ALA A 116 8.12 4.50 -1.94
N ALA A 117 6.87 4.21 -2.32
CA ALA A 117 6.39 2.84 -2.48
C ALA A 117 7.16 2.10 -3.57
N GLU A 118 7.46 2.73 -4.69
CA GLU A 118 8.26 2.16 -5.77
C GLU A 118 9.64 1.74 -5.25
N THR A 119 10.32 2.63 -4.54
CA THR A 119 11.65 2.36 -4.00
C THR A 119 11.62 1.17 -3.03
N LEU A 120 10.62 1.11 -2.15
CA LEU A 120 10.47 -0.01 -1.22
C LEU A 120 10.18 -1.31 -1.95
N LEU A 121 9.33 -1.29 -2.97
CA LEU A 121 8.99 -2.48 -3.75
C LEU A 121 10.16 -2.98 -4.59
N ILE A 122 11.03 -2.10 -5.08
CA ILE A 122 12.27 -2.49 -5.75
C ILE A 122 13.16 -3.29 -4.79
N ALA A 123 13.33 -2.80 -3.56
CA ALA A 123 14.09 -3.50 -2.54
C ALA A 123 13.44 -4.84 -2.18
N ALA A 124 12.11 -4.89 -2.09
CA ALA A 124 11.38 -6.12 -1.81
C ALA A 124 11.54 -7.15 -2.91
N GLU A 125 11.49 -6.73 -4.18
CA GLU A 125 11.68 -7.62 -5.32
C GLU A 125 13.10 -8.21 -5.31
N ALA A 126 14.10 -7.39 -5.03
CA ALA A 126 15.49 -7.84 -4.95
C ALA A 126 15.70 -8.85 -3.81
N ALA A 127 14.95 -8.72 -2.72
CA ALA A 127 15.01 -9.61 -1.56
C ALA A 127 14.04 -10.80 -1.67
N ALA A 128 13.29 -10.92 -2.77
CA ALA A 128 12.22 -11.91 -2.97
C ALA A 128 11.16 -11.84 -1.85
N ALA A 129 10.87 -10.65 -1.35
CA ALA A 129 9.84 -10.41 -0.34
C ALA A 129 8.53 -10.06 -1.03
N ARG A 130 7.43 -10.59 -0.52
CA ARG A 130 6.08 -10.24 -0.97
C ARG A 130 5.55 -9.06 -0.16
N PHE A 131 4.48 -8.46 -0.64
CA PHE A 131 3.91 -7.29 0.00
C PHE A 131 2.38 -7.31 -0.05
N HIS A 132 1.76 -6.43 0.69
CA HIS A 132 0.39 -5.98 0.46
C HIS A 132 0.27 -4.52 0.89
N PHE A 133 -0.76 -3.85 0.41
CA PHE A 133 -1.09 -2.54 0.93
C PHE A 133 -1.94 -2.70 2.20
N THR A 134 -1.74 -1.83 3.15
CA THR A 134 -2.48 -1.82 4.42
C THR A 134 -3.16 -0.47 4.60
N LYS A 135 -4.42 -0.52 4.97
CA LYS A 135 -5.23 0.66 5.28
C LYS A 135 -5.12 0.95 6.78
N MET A 136 -4.68 2.14 7.11
CA MET A 136 -4.45 2.52 8.51
C MET A 136 -5.41 3.59 8.98
#